data_9bdd58a59a52d8ef7772790e30048e99
#
_entry.id   9bdd58a59a52d8ef7772790e30048e99
#
_cell.length_a   1.000
_cell.length_b   1.000
_cell.length_c   1.000
_cell.angle_alpha   90.00
_cell.angle_beta   90.00
_cell.angle_gamma   90.00
#
_symmetry.space_group_name_H-M   'P 1'
#
loop_
_entity.id
_entity.type
_entity.pdbx_description
1 polymer ?
#
loop_
_entity_poly.entity_id
_entity_poly.type
_entity_poly.pdbx_seq_one_letter_code
_entity_poly.pdbx_strand_id
1 'polypeptide(L)'
;MNMRRKGRLRKRTRAAALVEFAVVAPLLLTLLFGIIEYGYVFLVRQTVVHAAREGCRVAVLQSTTDPYTEVTDRVADIMSSVGITNYTVTMTHATLANPEELVRISVPMSEVSLVGCIIPHSASEVVGAASMRKEGAAAASGG
;
A
#
# COMPACT_ATOMS: atom_id res chain seq x y z
N MET A 1 63.43 12.47 -22.31
CA MET A 1 62.65 13.57 -21.75
C MET A 1 61.18 13.42 -22.14
N ASN A 2 60.40 12.48 -21.54
CA ASN A 2 59.03 12.17 -21.98
C ASN A 2 58.06 11.70 -20.87
N MET A 3 58.42 11.93 -19.61
CA MET A 3 57.56 11.48 -18.45
C MET A 3 56.40 12.44 -18.08
N ARG A 4 56.50 13.73 -18.46
CA ARG A 4 55.48 14.73 -18.05
C ARG A 4 54.14 14.65 -18.81
N ARG A 5 54.12 14.09 -20.05
CA ARG A 5 52.87 14.02 -20.85
C ARG A 5 51.88 12.94 -20.39
N LYS A 6 52.38 11.81 -19.91
CA LYS A 6 51.49 10.70 -19.41
C LYS A 6 50.65 11.07 -18.17
N GLY A 7 51.18 11.92 -17.30
CA GLY A 7 50.43 12.35 -16.08
C GLY A 7 49.24 13.27 -16.36
N ARG A 8 49.31 14.11 -17.39
CA ARG A 8 48.23 15.04 -17.76
C ARG A 8 47.07 14.33 -18.47
N LEU A 9 47.32 13.34 -19.30
CA LEU A 9 46.28 12.54 -19.96
C LEU A 9 45.48 11.73 -18.93
N ARG A 10 46.17 11.11 -17.97
CA ARG A 10 45.54 10.32 -16.91
C ARG A 10 44.69 11.17 -15.95
N LYS A 11 45.03 12.44 -15.72
CA LYS A 11 44.22 13.40 -14.95
C LYS A 11 42.95 13.82 -15.70
N ARG A 12 43.07 14.06 -17.04
CA ARG A 12 41.90 14.46 -17.87
C ARG A 12 40.89 13.35 -18.03
N THR A 13 41.29 12.10 -18.17
CA THR A 13 40.36 10.95 -18.23
C THR A 13 39.66 10.71 -16.90
N ARG A 14 40.35 10.89 -15.79
CA ARG A 14 39.70 10.82 -14.44
C ARG A 14 38.69 11.93 -14.22
N ALA A 15 38.99 13.15 -14.64
CA ALA A 15 38.07 14.26 -14.55
C ALA A 15 36.83 14.07 -15.43
N ALA A 16 36.97 13.53 -16.64
CA ALA A 16 35.88 13.22 -17.54
C ALA A 16 34.97 12.13 -16.91
N ALA A 17 35.53 11.04 -16.39
CA ALA A 17 34.80 9.98 -15.74
C ALA A 17 34.03 10.45 -14.46
N LEU A 18 34.61 11.41 -13.71
CA LEU A 18 33.91 12.01 -12.57
C LEU A 18 32.72 12.84 -13.01
N VAL A 19 32.82 13.58 -14.12
CA VAL A 19 31.67 14.34 -14.65
C VAL A 19 30.58 13.40 -15.17
N GLU A 20 30.95 12.35 -15.91
CA GLU A 20 29.99 11.32 -16.34
C GLU A 20 29.27 10.69 -15.14
N PHE A 21 30.01 10.27 -14.12
CA PHE A 21 29.43 9.71 -12.91
C PHE A 21 28.51 10.71 -12.20
N ALA A 22 28.91 11.98 -12.10
CA ALA A 22 28.12 13.02 -11.45
C ALA A 22 26.77 13.28 -12.16
N VAL A 23 26.67 13.03 -13.45
CA VAL A 23 25.43 13.15 -14.23
C VAL A 23 24.58 11.88 -14.11
N VAL A 24 25.21 10.71 -14.17
CA VAL A 24 24.51 9.41 -14.17
C VAL A 24 24.03 9.02 -12.76
N ALA A 25 24.81 9.31 -11.72
CA ALA A 25 24.47 8.91 -10.36
C ALA A 25 23.14 9.46 -9.86
N PRO A 26 22.78 10.76 -10.02
CA PRO A 26 21.46 11.27 -9.64
C PRO A 26 20.31 10.57 -10.37
N LEU A 27 20.49 10.25 -11.65
CA LEU A 27 19.49 9.53 -12.44
C LEU A 27 19.24 8.12 -11.89
N LEU A 28 20.32 7.38 -11.60
CA LEU A 28 20.24 6.05 -11.01
C LEU A 28 19.61 6.07 -9.62
N LEU A 29 19.97 7.05 -8.78
CA LEU A 29 19.38 7.20 -7.46
C LEU A 29 17.88 7.52 -7.54
N THR A 30 17.47 8.41 -8.44
CA THR A 30 16.05 8.72 -8.64
C THR A 30 15.28 7.47 -9.08
N LEU A 31 15.84 6.68 -10.00
CA LEU A 31 15.25 5.41 -10.42
C LEU A 31 15.14 4.41 -9.25
N LEU A 32 16.22 4.28 -8.46
CA LEU A 32 16.26 3.39 -7.31
C LEU A 32 15.19 3.75 -6.28
N PHE A 33 15.10 5.03 -5.90
CA PHE A 33 14.08 5.49 -4.97
C PHE A 33 12.67 5.33 -5.53
N GLY A 34 12.46 5.54 -6.83
CA GLY A 34 11.20 5.29 -7.50
C GLY A 34 10.75 3.83 -7.40
N ILE A 35 11.66 2.88 -7.57
CA ILE A 35 11.38 1.44 -7.44
C ILE A 35 11.02 1.10 -5.98
N ILE A 36 11.75 1.62 -5.01
CA ILE A 36 11.49 1.39 -3.58
C ILE A 36 10.11 1.94 -3.20
N GLU A 37 9.80 3.17 -3.60
CA GLU A 37 8.52 3.83 -3.32
C GLU A 37 7.35 3.04 -3.92
N TYR A 38 7.45 2.67 -5.19
CA TYR A 38 6.42 1.88 -5.86
C TYR A 38 6.23 0.49 -5.21
N GLY A 39 7.34 -0.16 -4.83
CA GLY A 39 7.30 -1.44 -4.13
C GLY A 39 6.58 -1.35 -2.79
N TYR A 40 6.79 -0.27 -2.05
CA TYR A 40 6.11 -0.03 -0.77
C TYR A 40 4.61 0.23 -0.96
N VAL A 41 4.22 1.09 -1.92
CA VAL A 41 2.81 1.31 -2.27
C VAL A 41 2.12 0.00 -2.64
N PHE A 42 2.79 -0.85 -3.41
CA PHE A 42 2.25 -2.15 -3.79
C PHE A 42 2.08 -3.10 -2.58
N LEU A 43 3.05 -3.13 -1.67
CA LEU A 43 2.97 -3.88 -0.42
C LEU A 43 1.76 -3.45 0.42
N VAL A 44 1.60 -2.15 0.63
CA VAL A 44 0.47 -1.60 1.38
C VAL A 44 -0.85 -1.96 0.72
N ARG A 45 -0.95 -1.82 -0.61
CA ARG A 45 -2.16 -2.20 -1.35
C ARG A 45 -2.53 -3.68 -1.14
N GLN A 46 -1.56 -4.59 -1.19
CA GLN A 46 -1.79 -6.00 -0.92
C GLN A 46 -2.29 -6.24 0.51
N THR A 47 -1.68 -5.56 1.47
CA THR A 47 -2.07 -5.66 2.89
C THR A 47 -3.48 -5.14 3.12
N VAL A 48 -3.85 -4.00 2.53
CA VAL A 48 -5.20 -3.42 2.65
C VAL A 48 -6.26 -4.35 2.04
N VAL A 49 -5.98 -4.96 0.88
CA VAL A 49 -6.89 -5.94 0.27
C VAL A 49 -7.00 -7.21 1.14
N HIS A 50 -5.89 -7.67 1.71
CA HIS A 50 -5.89 -8.81 2.62
C HIS A 50 -6.69 -8.52 3.89
N ALA A 51 -6.48 -7.35 4.50
CA ALA A 51 -7.23 -6.91 5.67
C ALA A 51 -8.73 -6.80 5.40
N ALA A 52 -9.14 -6.29 4.24
CA ALA A 52 -10.54 -6.23 3.84
C ALA A 52 -11.17 -7.62 3.71
N ARG A 53 -10.45 -8.59 3.14
CA ARG A 53 -10.93 -9.98 3.02
C ARG A 53 -11.07 -10.66 4.37
N GLU A 54 -10.07 -10.53 5.25
CA GLU A 54 -10.14 -11.10 6.59
C GLU A 54 -11.22 -10.43 7.45
N GLY A 55 -11.35 -9.10 7.37
CA GLY A 55 -12.44 -8.39 8.02
C GLY A 55 -13.82 -8.85 7.55
N CYS A 56 -13.99 -9.02 6.25
CA CYS A 56 -15.24 -9.53 5.67
C CYS A 56 -15.54 -10.97 6.11
N ARG A 57 -14.50 -11.83 6.19
CA ARG A 57 -14.64 -13.20 6.71
C ARG A 57 -15.13 -13.21 8.17
N VAL A 58 -14.60 -12.34 9.01
CA VAL A 58 -15.06 -12.18 10.40
C VAL A 58 -16.51 -11.69 10.44
N ALA A 59 -16.84 -10.69 9.63
CA ALA A 59 -18.19 -10.11 9.56
C ALA A 59 -19.28 -11.13 9.17
N VAL A 60 -18.95 -12.06 8.27
CA VAL A 60 -19.89 -13.10 7.81
C VAL A 60 -20.10 -14.20 8.84
N LEU A 61 -19.06 -14.57 9.61
CA LEU A 61 -19.11 -15.63 10.61
C LEU A 61 -19.86 -15.22 11.89
N GLN A 62 -19.94 -13.93 12.16
CA GLN A 62 -20.61 -13.44 13.37
C GLN A 62 -22.12 -13.40 13.22
N SER A 63 -22.79 -14.14 14.11
CA SER A 63 -24.23 -14.07 14.31
C SER A 63 -24.63 -12.99 15.33
N THR A 64 -23.68 -12.19 15.83
CA THR A 64 -23.85 -11.28 16.95
C THR A 64 -24.11 -9.84 16.54
N THR A 65 -24.66 -9.09 17.47
CA THR A 65 -25.30 -7.78 17.33
C THR A 65 -24.34 -6.64 16.98
N ASP A 66 -23.01 -6.82 17.11
CA ASP A 66 -22.00 -5.82 16.76
C ASP A 66 -20.71 -6.45 16.19
N PRO A 67 -20.71 -6.83 14.91
CA PRO A 67 -19.53 -7.37 14.26
C PRO A 67 -18.45 -6.29 14.00
N TYR A 68 -18.77 -5.01 14.23
CA TYR A 68 -17.88 -3.90 13.87
C TYR A 68 -16.59 -3.93 14.69
N THR A 69 -16.65 -4.17 15.99
CA THR A 69 -15.48 -4.17 16.87
C THR A 69 -14.50 -5.27 16.52
N GLU A 70 -14.95 -6.51 16.32
CA GLU A 70 -14.05 -7.62 15.98
C GLU A 70 -13.45 -7.47 14.57
N VAL A 71 -14.21 -6.92 13.63
CA VAL A 71 -13.70 -6.60 12.29
C VAL A 71 -12.63 -5.52 12.38
N THR A 72 -12.86 -4.45 13.13
CA THR A 72 -11.88 -3.37 13.29
C THR A 72 -10.61 -3.85 14.00
N ASP A 73 -10.73 -4.70 15.02
CA ASP A 73 -9.58 -5.29 15.73
C ASP A 73 -8.76 -6.19 14.78
N ARG A 74 -9.42 -7.02 13.98
CA ARG A 74 -8.76 -7.87 13.01
C ARG A 74 -8.04 -7.08 11.91
N VAL A 75 -8.68 -6.02 11.43
CA VAL A 75 -8.08 -5.08 10.46
C VAL A 75 -6.87 -4.38 11.07
N ALA A 76 -6.99 -3.90 12.32
CA ALA A 76 -5.90 -3.23 13.03
C ALA A 76 -4.67 -4.13 13.21
N ASP A 77 -4.87 -5.40 13.57
CA ASP A 77 -3.79 -6.38 13.69
C ASP A 77 -3.00 -6.53 12.38
N ILE A 78 -3.71 -6.66 11.25
CA ILE A 78 -3.09 -6.79 9.93
C ILE A 78 -2.41 -5.49 9.50
N MET A 79 -3.05 -4.34 9.69
CA MET A 79 -2.51 -3.04 9.28
C MET A 79 -1.28 -2.64 10.09
N SER A 80 -1.17 -3.10 11.34
CA SER A 80 0.00 -2.88 12.19
C SER A 80 1.28 -3.49 11.59
N SER A 81 1.16 -4.57 10.81
CA SER A 81 2.30 -5.25 10.17
C SER A 81 3.05 -4.38 9.15
N VAL A 82 2.38 -3.38 8.57
CA VAL A 82 2.97 -2.40 7.64
C VAL A 82 3.15 -1.02 8.28
N GLY A 83 2.87 -0.89 9.59
CA GLY A 83 3.07 0.35 10.36
C GLY A 83 2.07 1.46 10.03
N ILE A 84 0.92 1.14 9.41
CA ILE A 84 -0.13 2.11 9.07
C ILE A 84 -1.16 2.15 10.19
N THR A 85 -1.36 3.33 10.75
CA THR A 85 -2.30 3.58 11.85
C THR A 85 -3.47 4.49 11.47
N ASN A 86 -3.32 5.27 10.40
CA ASN A 86 -4.36 6.16 9.91
C ASN A 86 -5.04 5.57 8.66
N TYR A 87 -6.20 4.98 8.86
CA TYR A 87 -7.04 4.38 7.84
C TYR A 87 -8.52 4.45 8.26
N THR A 88 -9.42 4.34 7.30
CA THR A 88 -10.86 4.30 7.54
C THR A 88 -11.42 2.93 7.15
N VAL A 89 -12.18 2.33 8.06
CA VAL A 89 -12.93 1.09 7.80
C VAL A 89 -14.41 1.45 7.63
N THR A 90 -14.99 1.03 6.52
CA THR A 90 -16.43 1.18 6.24
C THR A 90 -17.03 -0.20 6.03
N MET A 91 -18.13 -0.47 6.71
CA MET A 91 -18.88 -1.72 6.57
C MET A 91 -20.27 -1.43 6.01
N THR A 92 -20.70 -2.28 5.09
CA THR A 92 -22.09 -2.30 4.63
C THR A 92 -22.65 -3.67 4.97
N HIS A 93 -23.65 -3.69 5.85
CA HIS A 93 -24.22 -4.91 6.36
C HIS A 93 -25.15 -5.58 5.35
N ALA A 94 -25.12 -6.91 5.34
CA ALA A 94 -26.05 -7.72 4.58
C ALA A 94 -27.51 -7.44 5.02
N THR A 95 -28.38 -7.33 4.03
CA THR A 95 -29.83 -7.19 4.22
C THR A 95 -30.55 -8.31 3.49
N LEU A 96 -31.86 -8.48 3.75
CA LEU A 96 -32.69 -9.46 3.04
C LEU A 96 -32.71 -9.22 1.51
N ALA A 97 -32.61 -7.95 1.09
CA ALA A 97 -32.59 -7.58 -0.33
C ALA A 97 -31.19 -7.73 -0.94
N ASN A 98 -30.14 -7.56 -0.14
CA ASN A 98 -28.74 -7.74 -0.56
C ASN A 98 -28.00 -8.54 0.50
N PRO A 99 -27.84 -9.85 0.34
CA PRO A 99 -27.23 -10.72 1.35
C PRO A 99 -25.70 -10.64 1.39
N GLU A 100 -25.10 -9.58 0.86
CA GLU A 100 -23.66 -9.37 0.84
C GLU A 100 -23.21 -8.43 1.97
N GLU A 101 -22.25 -8.91 2.74
CA GLU A 101 -21.49 -8.10 3.70
C GLU A 101 -20.28 -7.51 2.96
N LEU A 102 -20.10 -6.19 3.02
CA LEU A 102 -19.01 -5.50 2.38
C LEU A 102 -18.13 -4.81 3.43
N VAL A 103 -16.83 -5.08 3.38
CA VAL A 103 -15.83 -4.34 4.16
C VAL A 103 -14.93 -3.58 3.18
N ARG A 104 -14.81 -2.29 3.39
CA ARG A 104 -13.97 -1.38 2.62
C ARG A 104 -12.99 -0.69 3.57
N ILE A 105 -11.71 -0.70 3.21
CA ILE A 105 -10.65 -0.01 3.94
C ILE A 105 -10.03 1.01 2.98
N SER A 106 -9.89 2.25 3.44
CA SER A 106 -9.18 3.30 2.70
C SER A 106 -8.03 3.86 3.54
N VAL A 107 -6.87 4.02 2.90
CA VAL A 107 -5.64 4.56 3.47
C VAL A 107 -5.24 5.78 2.66
N PRO A 108 -5.09 6.96 3.27
CA PRO A 108 -4.60 8.15 2.58
C PRO A 108 -3.20 7.91 1.98
N MET A 109 -2.96 8.41 0.77
CA MET A 109 -1.65 8.24 0.11
C MET A 109 -0.51 8.90 0.91
N SER A 110 -0.81 9.87 1.75
CA SER A 110 0.17 10.49 2.67
C SER A 110 0.79 9.51 3.66
N GLU A 111 0.05 8.46 4.04
CA GLU A 111 0.53 7.41 4.95
C GLU A 111 1.34 6.33 4.23
N VAL A 112 1.24 6.28 2.90
CA VAL A 112 1.81 5.21 2.08
C VAL A 112 3.13 5.63 1.43
N SER A 113 3.47 6.92 1.44
CA SER A 113 4.70 7.43 0.83
C SER A 113 5.87 7.37 1.81
N LEU A 114 6.98 6.71 1.42
CA LEU A 114 8.22 6.66 2.20
C LEU A 114 9.11 7.88 1.97
N VAL A 115 9.20 8.34 0.73
CA VAL A 115 10.12 9.41 0.32
C VAL A 115 9.38 10.73 0.13
N GLY A 116 8.08 10.68 -0.15
CA GLY A 116 7.19 11.85 -0.20
C GLY A 116 7.41 12.83 -1.34
N CYS A 117 8.37 12.58 -2.23
CA CYS A 117 8.72 13.54 -3.28
C CYS A 117 8.43 13.04 -4.71
N ILE A 118 8.11 11.76 -4.89
CA ILE A 118 7.98 11.15 -6.22
C ILE A 118 6.51 11.00 -6.62
N ILE A 119 5.64 10.70 -5.68
CA ILE A 119 4.20 10.52 -5.93
C ILE A 119 3.45 11.75 -5.46
N PRO A 120 2.66 12.41 -6.33
CA PRO A 120 1.82 13.54 -5.91
C PRO A 120 0.78 13.09 -4.87
N HIS A 121 0.77 13.72 -3.70
CA HIS A 121 -0.11 13.40 -2.57
C HIS A 121 -1.55 13.89 -2.75
N SER A 122 -1.91 14.43 -3.92
CA SER A 122 -3.21 15.04 -4.13
C SER A 122 -4.32 13.99 -4.17
N ALA A 123 -5.08 13.91 -3.08
CA ALA A 123 -6.40 13.29 -2.97
C ALA A 123 -6.53 11.80 -3.37
N SER A 124 -5.42 11.07 -3.49
CA SER A 124 -5.44 9.65 -3.81
C SER A 124 -5.44 8.81 -2.55
N GLU A 125 -6.27 7.77 -2.52
CA GLU A 125 -6.35 6.79 -1.46
C GLU A 125 -6.00 5.40 -2.00
N VAL A 126 -5.34 4.59 -1.17
CA VAL A 126 -5.23 3.16 -1.40
C VAL A 126 -6.46 2.49 -0.83
N VAL A 127 -7.26 1.88 -1.68
CA VAL A 127 -8.52 1.26 -1.30
C VAL A 127 -8.45 -0.24 -1.49
N GLY A 128 -8.85 -0.99 -0.47
CA GLY A 128 -9.16 -2.41 -0.53
C GLY A 128 -10.60 -2.64 -0.14
N ALA A 129 -11.30 -3.48 -0.88
CA ALA A 129 -12.68 -3.87 -0.57
C ALA A 129 -12.84 -5.37 -0.79
N ALA A 130 -13.67 -5.98 0.03
CA ALA A 130 -14.10 -7.37 -0.13
C ALA A 130 -15.59 -7.46 0.20
N SER A 131 -16.30 -8.28 -0.57
CA SER A 131 -17.68 -8.66 -0.25
C SER A 131 -17.77 -10.18 -0.12
N MET A 132 -18.58 -10.63 0.83
CA MET A 132 -18.91 -12.04 1.04
C MET A 132 -20.38 -12.19 1.37
N ARG A 133 -21.00 -13.24 0.86
CA ARG A 133 -22.39 -13.54 1.15
C ARG A 133 -22.52 -14.08 2.56
N LYS A 134 -23.44 -13.49 3.32
CA LYS A 134 -23.80 -13.97 4.65
C LYS A 134 -24.82 -15.10 4.52
N GLU A 135 -24.44 -16.31 4.90
CA GLU A 135 -25.36 -17.43 4.93
C GLU A 135 -26.35 -17.29 6.08
N GLY A 136 -27.61 -17.55 5.83
CA GLY A 136 -28.68 -17.38 6.83
C GLY A 136 -29.51 -16.12 6.70
N ALA A 137 -29.08 -15.08 6.00
CA ALA A 137 -29.90 -13.91 5.72
C ALA A 137 -31.11 -14.23 4.81
N ALA A 138 -31.04 -15.33 4.04
CA ALA A 138 -32.10 -15.80 3.17
C ALA A 138 -33.05 -16.83 3.81
N ALA A 139 -32.72 -17.39 4.97
CA ALA A 139 -33.53 -18.46 5.60
C ALA A 139 -34.69 -17.94 6.47
N ALA A 140 -34.77 -16.64 6.71
CA ALA A 140 -35.85 -16.04 7.53
C ALA A 140 -37.15 -15.74 6.73
N SER A 141 -37.21 -16.04 5.43
CA SER A 141 -38.40 -15.75 4.60
C SER A 141 -39.17 -17.00 4.14
N GLY A 142 -38.91 -18.17 4.73
CA GLY A 142 -39.59 -19.42 4.37
C GLY A 142 -40.18 -20.15 5.57
N GLY A 143 -41.10 -19.49 6.29
CA GLY A 143 -41.89 -20.10 7.36
C GLY A 143 -43.27 -19.49 7.38
#